data_b8cf5a741907d02be5b0a9cb678cb365
#
_entry.id   b8cf5a741907d02be5b0a9cb678cb365
#
_cell.length_a   1.000
_cell.length_b   1.000
_cell.length_c   1.000
_cell.angle_alpha   90.00
_cell.angle_beta   90.00
_cell.angle_gamma   90.00
#
_symmetry.space_group_name_H-M   'P 1'
#
loop_
_entity.id
_entity.type
_entity.pdbx_description
1 polymer ?
#
loop_
_entity_poly.entity_id
_entity_poly.type
_entity_poly.pdbx_seq_one_letter_code
_entity_poly.pdbx_strand_id
1 'polypeptide(L)'
;FMGLVGSEMCIRDRVPVKRVIDYNVKVRVKADGSGVDLANVKMSMNPFDEIAVEQAIRLKEAGQADEVIAVSIGVKQNQETLRTALAMGADRAILVVATEDVHTDIEPLAVAKILKAVIDEENPGIVLAGKQAIDNDMNATGQMLAALTGWSQATFVSELSVEGNNAVVTREVDGGLQTIKVTMPTIVTVDLRLNEPRYASLPNIM
;
A
#
# COMPACT_ATOMS: atom_id res chain seq x y z
N PHE A 1 15.49 -39.63 -13.74
CA PHE A 1 14.63 -38.50 -14.14
C PHE A 1 14.57 -37.50 -12.96
N MET A 2 15.53 -36.58 -12.94
CA MET A 2 15.48 -35.43 -12.03
C MET A 2 14.49 -34.43 -12.64
N GLY A 3 13.29 -34.36 -12.09
CA GLY A 3 12.36 -33.30 -12.42
C GLY A 3 12.97 -31.94 -12.06
N LEU A 4 13.06 -31.07 -13.03
CA LEU A 4 13.31 -29.66 -12.82
C LEU A 4 12.17 -29.14 -11.92
N VAL A 5 12.45 -28.94 -10.65
CA VAL A 5 11.62 -28.12 -9.76
C VAL A 5 11.72 -26.74 -10.36
N GLY A 6 10.60 -26.28 -10.94
CA GLY A 6 10.52 -24.90 -11.43
C GLY A 6 10.96 -23.97 -10.30
N SER A 7 11.77 -22.98 -10.62
CA SER A 7 12.12 -21.92 -9.71
C SER A 7 10.81 -21.27 -9.23
N GLU A 8 10.39 -21.63 -8.04
CA GLU A 8 9.32 -20.89 -7.36
C GLU A 8 9.81 -19.45 -7.29
N MET A 9 9.11 -18.59 -8.00
CA MET A 9 9.47 -17.17 -8.02
C MET A 9 9.01 -16.61 -6.69
N CYS A 10 9.98 -16.36 -5.80
CA CYS A 10 9.74 -15.72 -4.52
C CYS A 10 9.13 -14.33 -4.76
N ILE A 11 7.81 -14.25 -4.68
CA ILE A 11 7.11 -12.97 -4.80
C ILE A 11 7.16 -12.31 -3.42
N ARG A 12 7.77 -11.14 -3.36
CA ARG A 12 7.78 -10.29 -2.17
C ARG A 12 6.85 -9.11 -2.42
N ASP A 13 5.88 -8.94 -1.56
CA ASP A 13 4.91 -7.86 -1.68
C ASP A 13 5.37 -6.64 -0.89
N ARG A 14 5.27 -5.46 -1.50
CA ARG A 14 5.47 -4.18 -0.84
C ARG A 14 4.15 -3.44 -0.76
N VAL A 15 3.83 -3.00 0.46
CA VAL A 15 2.59 -2.29 0.72
C VAL A 15 2.91 -0.95 1.37
N PRO A 16 2.92 0.14 0.60
CA PRO A 16 3.00 1.47 1.18
C PRO A 16 1.72 1.77 1.97
N VAL A 17 1.88 2.29 3.18
CA VAL A 17 0.78 2.63 4.08
C VAL A 17 0.93 4.06 4.58
N LYS A 18 -0.12 4.87 4.44
CA LYS A 18 -0.16 6.26 4.89
C LYS A 18 -0.89 6.38 6.22
N ARG A 19 -0.33 7.20 7.12
CA ARG A 19 -0.99 7.63 8.35
C ARG A 19 -1.87 8.84 8.04
N VAL A 20 -3.16 8.74 8.27
CA VAL A 20 -4.16 9.78 8.00
C VAL A 20 -5.04 10.02 9.21
N ILE A 21 -5.80 11.10 9.24
CA ILE A 21 -6.85 11.30 10.24
C ILE A 21 -7.89 10.18 10.07
N ASP A 22 -8.28 9.58 11.20
CA ASP A 22 -9.33 8.56 11.21
C ASP A 22 -10.64 9.15 10.65
N TYR A 23 -11.23 8.47 9.67
CA TYR A 23 -12.42 8.95 8.95
C TYR A 23 -13.67 9.14 9.83
N ASN A 24 -13.68 8.57 11.04
CA ASN A 24 -14.74 8.79 12.03
C ASN A 24 -14.55 10.09 12.83
N VAL A 25 -13.40 10.75 12.70
CA VAL A 25 -13.11 11.97 13.43
C VAL A 25 -13.71 13.18 12.71
N LYS A 26 -14.41 14.02 13.46
CA LYS A 26 -14.86 15.32 12.95
C LYS A 26 -13.66 16.27 12.87
N VAL A 27 -13.20 16.54 11.66
CA VAL A 27 -12.07 17.44 11.37
C VAL A 27 -12.39 18.88 11.82
N ARG A 28 -11.40 19.55 12.41
CA ARG A 28 -11.48 20.97 12.80
C ARG A 28 -10.43 21.77 12.04
N VAL A 29 -10.79 22.98 11.67
CA VAL A 29 -9.86 23.95 11.08
C VAL A 29 -9.22 24.76 12.20
N LYS A 30 -7.91 25.06 12.06
CA LYS A 30 -7.20 25.96 12.98
C LYS A 30 -7.86 27.33 13.00
N ALA A 31 -7.78 28.06 14.11
CA ALA A 31 -8.42 29.36 14.30
C ALA A 31 -7.94 30.42 13.29
N ASP A 32 -6.70 30.31 12.81
CA ASP A 32 -6.10 31.17 11.80
C ASP A 32 -6.40 30.76 10.35
N GLY A 33 -7.15 29.66 10.14
CA GLY A 33 -7.45 29.15 8.80
C GLY A 33 -6.29 28.53 8.05
N SER A 34 -5.12 28.34 8.66
CA SER A 34 -3.91 27.85 8.00
C SER A 34 -3.91 26.36 7.68
N GLY A 35 -4.89 25.62 8.13
CA GLY A 35 -4.98 24.18 7.90
C GLY A 35 -5.84 23.45 8.92
N VAL A 36 -5.72 22.13 8.92
CA VAL A 36 -6.41 21.24 9.84
C VAL A 36 -5.70 21.24 11.20
N ASP A 37 -6.48 21.30 12.28
CA ASP A 37 -5.96 21.12 13.64
C ASP A 37 -5.71 19.63 13.90
N LEU A 38 -4.45 19.26 14.04
CA LEU A 38 -4.00 17.89 14.29
C LEU A 38 -3.77 17.60 15.79
N ALA A 39 -4.00 18.58 16.68
CA ALA A 39 -3.80 18.39 18.11
C ALA A 39 -4.82 17.39 18.68
N ASN A 40 -4.32 16.32 19.29
CA ASN A 40 -5.14 15.27 19.91
C ASN A 40 -6.16 14.60 18.96
N VAL A 41 -5.86 14.54 17.67
CA VAL A 41 -6.70 13.87 16.68
C VAL A 41 -6.28 12.41 16.56
N LYS A 42 -7.27 11.50 16.59
CA LYS A 42 -7.01 10.10 16.32
C LYS A 42 -6.55 9.94 14.86
N MET A 43 -5.42 9.29 14.70
CA MET A 43 -4.86 8.91 13.39
C MET A 43 -5.05 7.42 13.17
N SER A 44 -5.17 7.01 11.91
CA SER A 44 -5.29 5.61 11.49
C SER A 44 -4.53 5.34 10.20
N MET A 45 -4.49 4.09 9.78
CA MET A 45 -4.07 3.73 8.43
C MET A 45 -5.10 4.22 7.42
N ASN A 46 -4.64 4.69 6.27
CA ASN A 46 -5.54 5.03 5.17
C ASN A 46 -6.39 3.80 4.77
N PRO A 47 -7.73 3.92 4.66
CA PRO A 47 -8.61 2.78 4.37
C PRO A 47 -8.24 2.02 3.08
N PHE A 48 -7.80 2.70 2.03
CA PHE A 48 -7.35 2.04 0.81
C PHE A 48 -6.07 1.22 1.03
N ASP A 49 -5.20 1.65 1.94
CA ASP A 49 -3.97 0.94 2.27
C ASP A 49 -4.27 -0.29 3.14
N GLU A 50 -5.31 -0.25 3.98
CA GLU A 50 -5.80 -1.43 4.71
C GLU A 50 -6.24 -2.55 3.74
N ILE A 51 -6.93 -2.18 2.66
CA ILE A 51 -7.31 -3.11 1.57
C ILE A 51 -6.05 -3.70 0.91
N ALA A 52 -5.03 -2.89 0.66
CA ALA A 52 -3.78 -3.34 0.07
C ALA A 52 -3.02 -4.30 0.98
N VAL A 53 -2.93 -4.02 2.28
CA VAL A 53 -2.32 -4.90 3.29
C VAL A 53 -3.07 -6.24 3.35
N GLU A 54 -4.40 -6.20 3.43
CA GLU A 54 -5.23 -7.41 3.43
C GLU A 54 -4.98 -8.27 2.20
N GLN A 55 -4.91 -7.64 1.01
CA GLN A 55 -4.67 -8.38 -0.23
C GLN A 55 -3.30 -9.03 -0.26
N ALA A 56 -2.26 -8.34 0.17
CA ALA A 56 -0.92 -8.92 0.28
C ALA A 56 -0.89 -10.13 1.21
N ILE A 57 -1.56 -10.04 2.36
CA ILE A 57 -1.66 -11.15 3.30
C ILE A 57 -2.42 -12.34 2.68
N ARG A 58 -3.51 -12.08 1.95
CA ARG A 58 -4.26 -13.14 1.24
C ARG A 58 -3.40 -13.84 0.17
N LEU A 59 -2.60 -13.09 -0.59
CA LEU A 59 -1.66 -13.67 -1.56
C LEU A 59 -0.64 -14.58 -0.86
N LYS A 60 -0.12 -14.16 0.29
CA LYS A 60 0.80 -14.96 1.09
C LYS A 60 0.12 -16.23 1.64
N GLU A 61 -1.07 -16.12 2.20
CA GLU A 61 -1.84 -17.27 2.71
C GLU A 61 -2.19 -18.28 1.61
N ALA A 62 -2.35 -17.80 0.37
CA ALA A 62 -2.55 -18.64 -0.82
C ALA A 62 -1.25 -19.24 -1.38
N GLY A 63 -0.08 -18.97 -0.76
CA GLY A 63 1.22 -19.43 -1.23
C GLY A 63 1.70 -18.74 -2.52
N GLN A 64 1.14 -17.57 -2.84
CA GLN A 64 1.49 -16.77 -4.02
C GLN A 64 2.48 -15.64 -3.71
N ALA A 65 2.75 -15.39 -2.43
CA ALA A 65 3.78 -14.48 -1.95
C ALA A 65 4.50 -15.09 -0.74
N ASP A 66 5.78 -14.81 -0.59
CA ASP A 66 6.61 -15.35 0.50
C ASP A 66 6.69 -14.38 1.69
N GLU A 67 6.68 -13.09 1.41
CA GLU A 67 6.89 -12.05 2.40
C GLU A 67 6.07 -10.80 2.11
N VAL A 68 5.41 -10.26 3.13
CA VAL A 68 4.68 -8.99 3.08
C VAL A 68 5.41 -7.94 3.89
N ILE A 69 5.82 -6.84 3.24
CA ILE A 69 6.54 -5.74 3.89
C ILE A 69 5.74 -4.45 3.78
N ALA A 70 5.31 -3.92 4.92
CA ALA A 70 4.67 -2.62 5.00
C ALA A 70 5.72 -1.49 5.00
N VAL A 71 5.48 -0.43 4.25
CA VAL A 71 6.38 0.73 4.16
C VAL A 71 5.59 1.99 4.49
N SER A 72 6.07 2.81 5.41
CA SER A 72 5.47 4.13 5.68
C SER A 72 6.52 5.23 5.59
N ILE A 73 6.13 6.34 5.00
CA ILE A 73 6.99 7.50 4.77
C ILE A 73 6.37 8.70 5.49
N GLY A 74 7.14 9.41 6.28
CA GLY A 74 6.65 10.58 7.00
C GLY A 74 7.37 10.84 8.30
N VAL A 75 6.61 11.16 9.34
CA VAL A 75 7.13 11.40 10.68
C VAL A 75 7.34 10.11 11.47
N LYS A 76 8.10 10.18 12.55
CA LYS A 76 8.38 9.03 13.42
C LYS A 76 7.11 8.35 13.96
N GLN A 77 6.02 9.10 14.17
CA GLN A 77 4.73 8.58 14.63
C GLN A 77 4.07 7.61 13.63
N ASN A 78 4.48 7.58 12.37
CA ASN A 78 4.00 6.61 11.39
C ASN A 78 4.31 5.15 11.79
N GLN A 79 5.19 4.93 12.78
CA GLN A 79 5.40 3.60 13.37
C GLN A 79 4.10 2.97 13.92
N GLU A 80 3.11 3.78 14.35
CA GLU A 80 1.83 3.29 14.85
C GLU A 80 1.03 2.60 13.75
N THR A 81 1.01 3.20 12.56
CA THR A 81 0.38 2.63 11.37
C THR A 81 1.08 1.33 10.93
N LEU A 82 2.42 1.31 11.00
CA LEU A 82 3.19 0.09 10.70
C LEU A 82 2.93 -1.03 11.70
N ARG A 83 2.77 -0.71 12.98
CA ARG A 83 2.35 -1.71 13.99
C ARG A 83 0.99 -2.30 13.69
N THR A 84 0.05 -1.50 13.17
CA THR A 84 -1.25 -2.01 12.71
C THR A 84 -1.08 -2.99 11.56
N ALA A 85 -0.25 -2.67 10.56
CA ALA A 85 0.03 -3.58 9.45
C ALA A 85 0.66 -4.91 9.93
N LEU A 86 1.61 -4.85 10.87
CA LEU A 86 2.20 -6.04 11.49
C LEU A 86 1.16 -6.85 12.27
N ALA A 87 0.26 -6.18 13.00
CA ALA A 87 -0.83 -6.84 13.73
C ALA A 87 -1.88 -7.48 12.82
N MET A 88 -2.04 -6.98 11.59
CA MET A 88 -2.86 -7.62 10.54
C MET A 88 -2.18 -8.89 9.99
N GLY A 89 -0.85 -8.97 10.00
CA GLY A 89 -0.11 -10.14 9.52
C GLY A 89 1.06 -9.85 8.56
N ALA A 90 1.45 -8.59 8.37
CA ALA A 90 2.67 -8.27 7.64
C ALA A 90 3.91 -8.81 8.38
N ASP A 91 4.93 -9.25 7.64
CA ASP A 91 6.13 -9.89 8.21
C ASP A 91 7.14 -8.87 8.71
N ARG A 92 7.33 -7.80 7.97
CA ARG A 92 8.26 -6.71 8.28
C ARG A 92 7.64 -5.35 8.03
N ALA A 93 8.23 -4.33 8.63
CA ALA A 93 7.85 -2.96 8.43
C ALA A 93 9.08 -2.07 8.24
N ILE A 94 9.00 -1.13 7.31
CA ILE A 94 10.04 -0.14 7.01
C ILE A 94 9.46 1.25 7.26
N LEU A 95 10.08 2.00 8.16
CA LEU A 95 9.76 3.41 8.38
C LEU A 95 10.84 4.29 7.75
N VAL A 96 10.42 5.12 6.78
CA VAL A 96 11.27 6.16 6.23
C VAL A 96 10.89 7.49 6.88
N VAL A 97 11.74 7.98 7.77
CA VAL A 97 11.54 9.28 8.42
C VAL A 97 12.01 10.36 7.44
N ALA A 98 11.06 10.98 6.77
CA ALA A 98 11.31 11.99 5.74
C ALA A 98 11.17 13.43 6.27
N THR A 99 10.49 13.61 7.40
CA THR A 99 10.31 14.90 8.08
C THR A 99 10.06 14.67 9.58
N GLU A 100 10.35 15.69 10.37
CA GLU A 100 10.00 15.71 11.80
C GLU A 100 8.71 16.51 12.06
N ASP A 101 8.27 17.31 11.10
CA ASP A 101 7.07 18.14 11.20
C ASP A 101 5.83 17.39 10.69
N VAL A 102 4.87 17.18 11.57
CA VAL A 102 3.59 16.52 11.28
C VAL A 102 2.70 17.30 10.29
N HIS A 103 3.00 18.57 10.07
CA HIS A 103 2.27 19.42 9.14
C HIS A 103 2.87 19.44 7.73
N THR A 104 4.05 18.83 7.55
CA THR A 104 4.67 18.70 6.23
C THR A 104 3.91 17.67 5.41
N ASP A 105 3.27 18.10 4.33
CA ASP A 105 2.72 17.20 3.32
C ASP A 105 3.84 16.79 2.35
N ILE A 106 4.06 15.49 2.22
CA ILE A 106 5.05 14.93 1.29
C ILE A 106 4.33 14.62 -0.01
N GLU A 107 4.62 15.40 -1.03
CA GLU A 107 4.01 15.34 -2.33
C GLU A 107 4.17 13.95 -2.99
N PRO A 108 3.19 13.50 -3.82
CA PRO A 108 3.19 12.16 -4.42
C PRO A 108 4.45 11.79 -5.18
N LEU A 109 5.06 12.74 -5.88
CA LEU A 109 6.30 12.48 -6.62
C LEU A 109 7.50 12.23 -5.67
N ALA A 110 7.56 12.93 -4.54
CA ALA A 110 8.59 12.70 -3.53
C ALA A 110 8.41 11.32 -2.90
N VAL A 111 7.17 10.96 -2.54
CA VAL A 111 6.82 9.62 -2.04
C VAL A 111 7.20 8.54 -3.05
N ALA A 112 6.85 8.70 -4.33
CA ALA A 112 7.19 7.75 -5.39
C ALA A 112 8.71 7.56 -5.56
N LYS A 113 9.50 8.62 -5.47
CA LYS A 113 10.98 8.54 -5.51
C LYS A 113 11.56 7.78 -4.31
N ILE A 114 11.03 8.00 -3.11
CA ILE A 114 11.45 7.29 -1.90
C ILE A 114 11.07 5.81 -2.01
N LEU A 115 9.83 5.52 -2.43
CA LEU A 115 9.39 4.13 -2.64
C LEU A 115 10.24 3.43 -3.69
N LYS A 116 10.64 4.13 -4.76
CA LYS A 116 11.55 3.56 -5.76
C LYS A 116 12.87 3.13 -5.14
N ALA A 117 13.47 3.94 -4.27
CA ALA A 117 14.71 3.57 -3.58
C ALA A 117 14.53 2.32 -2.72
N VAL A 118 13.41 2.20 -1.99
CA VAL A 118 13.08 0.99 -1.22
C VAL A 118 12.89 -0.22 -2.15
N ILE A 119 12.24 -0.05 -3.30
CA ILE A 119 12.05 -1.11 -4.29
C ILE A 119 13.39 -1.59 -4.85
N ASP A 120 14.29 -0.68 -5.17
CA ASP A 120 15.62 -1.00 -5.72
C ASP A 120 16.46 -1.83 -4.72
N GLU A 121 16.28 -1.63 -3.40
CA GLU A 121 16.97 -2.41 -2.36
C GLU A 121 16.31 -3.78 -2.12
N GLU A 122 14.99 -3.81 -2.11
CA GLU A 122 14.21 -4.97 -1.66
C GLU A 122 13.73 -5.89 -2.80
N ASN A 123 13.77 -5.40 -4.05
CA ASN A 123 13.42 -6.10 -5.29
C ASN A 123 12.11 -6.92 -5.21
N PRO A 124 10.95 -6.27 -4.99
CA PRO A 124 9.67 -6.96 -4.88
C PRO A 124 9.14 -7.44 -6.24
N GLY A 125 8.25 -8.45 -6.22
CA GLY A 125 7.53 -8.89 -7.41
C GLY A 125 6.27 -8.07 -7.68
N ILE A 126 5.63 -7.54 -6.62
CA ILE A 126 4.43 -6.71 -6.72
C ILE A 126 4.46 -5.61 -5.66
N VAL A 127 3.94 -4.44 -6.02
CA VAL A 127 3.63 -3.37 -5.07
C VAL A 127 2.12 -3.17 -5.07
N LEU A 128 1.51 -3.36 -3.90
CA LEU A 128 0.09 -3.13 -3.68
C LEU A 128 -0.07 -1.83 -2.90
N ALA A 129 -0.67 -0.82 -3.49
CA ALA A 129 -0.91 0.48 -2.87
C ALA A 129 -2.40 0.83 -2.87
N GLY A 130 -2.86 1.55 -1.88
CA GLY A 130 -4.17 2.20 -1.98
C GLY A 130 -4.22 3.12 -3.20
N LYS A 131 -5.36 3.16 -3.90
CA LYS A 131 -5.49 4.02 -5.07
C LYS A 131 -5.29 5.50 -4.75
N GLN A 132 -5.67 5.90 -3.55
CA GLN A 132 -5.57 7.28 -3.06
C GLN A 132 -5.53 7.30 -1.53
N ALA A 133 -5.20 8.44 -0.95
CA ALA A 133 -5.32 8.70 0.47
C ALA A 133 -6.52 9.63 0.73
N ILE A 134 -7.28 9.38 1.81
CA ILE A 134 -8.53 10.11 2.10
C ILE A 134 -8.31 11.55 2.56
N ASP A 135 -7.07 11.95 2.80
CA ASP A 135 -6.72 13.31 3.25
C ASP A 135 -6.50 14.30 2.09
N ASN A 136 -6.03 13.82 0.93
CA ASN A 136 -5.75 14.71 -0.20
C ASN A 136 -6.29 14.20 -1.56
N ASP A 137 -6.76 12.96 -1.64
CA ASP A 137 -7.38 12.34 -2.83
C ASP A 137 -6.58 12.48 -4.14
N MET A 138 -5.26 12.60 -4.08
CA MET A 138 -4.44 12.89 -5.26
C MET A 138 -4.37 11.75 -6.28
N ASN A 139 -4.52 10.49 -5.85
CA ASN A 139 -4.50 9.32 -6.74
C ASN A 139 -3.35 9.33 -7.78
N ALA A 140 -2.13 9.64 -7.35
CA ALA A 140 -1.01 9.86 -8.25
C ALA A 140 0.24 9.02 -7.93
N THR A 141 0.47 8.66 -6.68
CA THR A 141 1.72 8.04 -6.22
C THR A 141 2.00 6.71 -6.94
N GLY A 142 1.01 5.83 -7.07
CA GLY A 142 1.20 4.53 -7.72
C GLY A 142 1.58 4.66 -9.20
N GLN A 143 0.91 5.54 -9.92
CA GLN A 143 1.18 5.79 -11.33
C GLN A 143 2.56 6.43 -11.54
N MET A 144 2.95 7.38 -10.68
CA MET A 144 4.29 7.99 -10.70
C MET A 144 5.37 6.96 -10.39
N LEU A 145 5.13 6.06 -9.44
CA LEU A 145 6.04 4.99 -9.09
C LEU A 145 6.23 4.02 -10.27
N ALA A 146 5.16 3.64 -10.95
CA ALA A 146 5.22 2.80 -12.14
C ALA A 146 6.05 3.45 -13.24
N ALA A 147 5.85 4.75 -13.49
CA ALA A 147 6.64 5.49 -14.46
C ALA A 147 8.14 5.56 -14.08
N LEU A 148 8.46 5.77 -12.79
CA LEU A 148 9.85 5.85 -12.31
C LEU A 148 10.58 4.51 -12.35
N THR A 149 9.87 3.39 -12.14
CA THR A 149 10.42 2.04 -12.18
C THR A 149 10.45 1.45 -13.59
N GLY A 150 9.63 1.97 -14.51
CA GLY A 150 9.39 1.38 -15.81
C GLY A 150 8.58 0.07 -15.75
N TRP A 151 7.93 -0.20 -14.61
CA TRP A 151 7.11 -1.40 -14.42
C TRP A 151 5.71 -1.23 -14.99
N SER A 152 5.07 -2.36 -15.28
CA SER A 152 3.65 -2.38 -15.61
C SER A 152 2.81 -1.85 -14.44
N GLN A 153 1.63 -1.34 -14.72
CA GLN A 153 0.70 -0.87 -13.70
C GLN A 153 -0.73 -1.33 -13.96
N ALA A 154 -1.45 -1.56 -12.87
CA ALA A 154 -2.90 -1.76 -12.89
C ALA A 154 -3.53 -0.89 -11.80
N THR A 155 -4.46 -0.02 -12.19
CA THR A 155 -5.05 0.97 -11.30
C THR A 155 -6.54 0.72 -11.04
N PHE A 156 -7.05 1.14 -9.87
CA PHE A 156 -8.45 0.97 -9.46
C PHE A 156 -8.91 -0.49 -9.42
N VAL A 157 -8.04 -1.37 -8.92
CA VAL A 157 -8.26 -2.82 -8.97
C VAL A 157 -9.30 -3.24 -7.94
N SER A 158 -10.31 -3.96 -8.41
CA SER A 158 -11.38 -4.56 -7.61
C SER A 158 -11.32 -6.10 -7.54
N GLU A 159 -10.51 -6.74 -8.40
CA GLU A 159 -10.20 -8.17 -8.32
C GLU A 159 -8.75 -8.40 -8.73
N LEU A 160 -8.06 -9.31 -8.04
CA LEU A 160 -6.66 -9.64 -8.29
C LEU A 160 -6.42 -11.14 -8.13
N SER A 161 -5.80 -11.75 -9.12
CA SER A 161 -5.23 -13.09 -9.04
C SER A 161 -3.82 -13.12 -9.63
N VAL A 162 -2.99 -14.04 -9.17
CA VAL A 162 -1.63 -14.25 -9.68
C VAL A 162 -1.57 -15.56 -10.45
N GLU A 163 -1.07 -15.50 -11.69
CA GLU A 163 -0.93 -16.64 -12.59
C GLU A 163 0.52 -16.72 -13.10
N GLY A 164 1.36 -17.51 -12.47
CA GLY A 164 2.79 -17.57 -12.78
C GLY A 164 3.44 -16.20 -12.63
N ASN A 165 4.05 -15.67 -13.70
CA ASN A 165 4.70 -14.35 -13.72
C ASN A 165 3.75 -13.20 -14.08
N ASN A 166 2.45 -13.38 -13.94
CA ASN A 166 1.47 -12.35 -14.31
C ASN A 166 0.48 -12.11 -13.19
N ALA A 167 0.02 -10.86 -13.08
CA ALA A 167 -1.15 -10.50 -12.33
C ALA A 167 -2.34 -10.30 -13.30
N VAL A 168 -3.44 -10.98 -13.04
CA VAL A 168 -4.71 -10.80 -13.75
C VAL A 168 -5.61 -9.98 -12.84
N VAL A 169 -6.03 -8.83 -13.31
CA VAL A 169 -6.78 -7.86 -12.50
C VAL A 169 -8.04 -7.41 -13.21
N THR A 170 -9.10 -7.25 -12.45
CA THR A 170 -10.30 -6.51 -12.88
C THR A 170 -10.27 -5.14 -12.23
N ARG A 171 -10.42 -4.10 -13.02
CA ARG A 171 -10.32 -2.71 -12.61
C ARG A 171 -11.58 -1.94 -12.95
N GLU A 172 -11.90 -0.95 -12.12
CA GLU A 172 -12.98 -0.03 -12.32
C GLU A 172 -12.58 1.05 -13.35
N VAL A 173 -13.40 1.25 -14.37
CA VAL A 173 -13.23 2.31 -15.37
C VAL A 173 -14.59 2.98 -15.63
N ASP A 174 -14.62 4.17 -16.22
CA ASP A 174 -15.85 4.95 -16.41
C ASP A 174 -16.94 4.18 -17.19
N GLY A 175 -16.54 3.30 -18.09
CA GLY A 175 -17.45 2.46 -18.88
C GLY A 175 -17.85 1.13 -18.22
N GLY A 176 -17.39 0.83 -16.99
CA GLY A 176 -17.67 -0.43 -16.29
C GLY A 176 -16.40 -1.12 -15.78
N LEU A 177 -16.28 -2.42 -16.01
CA LEU A 177 -15.13 -3.23 -15.57
C LEU A 177 -14.22 -3.59 -16.75
N GLN A 178 -12.91 -3.57 -16.51
CA GLN A 178 -11.91 -3.98 -17.48
C GLN A 178 -10.99 -5.02 -16.85
N THR A 179 -10.92 -6.21 -17.43
CA THR A 179 -9.94 -7.22 -17.01
C THR A 179 -8.70 -7.12 -17.90
N ILE A 180 -7.54 -7.00 -17.26
CA ILE A 180 -6.22 -6.94 -17.91
C ILE A 180 -5.26 -7.93 -17.27
N LYS A 181 -4.27 -8.37 -18.04
CA LYS A 181 -3.15 -9.19 -17.59
C LYS A 181 -1.87 -8.37 -17.70
N VAL A 182 -1.16 -8.22 -16.59
CA VAL A 182 0.10 -7.47 -16.51
C VAL A 182 1.22 -8.38 -16.05
N THR A 183 2.42 -8.19 -16.61
CA THR A 183 3.59 -8.98 -16.24
C THR A 183 4.25 -8.37 -15.01
N MET A 184 4.65 -9.21 -14.05
CA MET A 184 5.43 -8.81 -12.88
C MET A 184 6.92 -8.60 -13.26
N PRO A 185 7.63 -7.68 -12.59
CA PRO A 185 7.14 -6.89 -11.48
C PRO A 185 6.13 -5.80 -11.90
N THR A 186 5.17 -5.49 -11.01
CA THR A 186 4.07 -4.58 -11.33
C THR A 186 3.66 -3.72 -10.13
N ILE A 187 3.11 -2.55 -10.43
CA ILE A 187 2.48 -1.66 -9.45
C ILE A 187 0.96 -1.80 -9.59
N VAL A 188 0.29 -2.13 -8.50
CA VAL A 188 -1.17 -2.29 -8.45
C VAL A 188 -1.73 -1.29 -7.46
N THR A 189 -2.68 -0.46 -7.89
CA THR A 189 -3.44 0.39 -6.96
C THR A 189 -4.85 -0.17 -6.77
N VAL A 190 -5.27 -0.30 -5.52
CA VAL A 190 -6.46 -1.05 -5.15
C VAL A 190 -7.63 -0.14 -4.78
N ASP A 191 -8.83 -0.58 -5.16
CA ASP A 191 -10.10 0.01 -4.75
C ASP A 191 -10.65 -0.66 -3.49
N LEU A 192 -11.58 0.01 -2.78
CA LEU A 192 -12.24 -0.52 -1.58
C LEU A 192 -13.06 -1.80 -1.85
N ARG A 193 -13.42 -2.05 -3.10
CA ARG A 193 -14.21 -3.23 -3.51
C ARG A 193 -13.39 -4.51 -3.62
N LEU A 194 -12.05 -4.42 -3.54
CA LEU A 194 -11.17 -5.59 -3.72
C LEU A 194 -11.39 -6.64 -2.63
N ASN A 195 -11.50 -6.23 -1.39
CA ASN A 195 -11.71 -7.11 -0.24
C ASN A 195 -12.27 -6.35 0.97
N GLU A 196 -12.55 -7.10 2.03
CA GLU A 196 -12.84 -6.57 3.36
C GLU A 196 -11.65 -6.86 4.28
N PRO A 197 -11.01 -5.83 4.85
CA PRO A 197 -9.84 -6.01 5.71
C PRO A 197 -10.20 -6.77 7.00
N ARG A 198 -9.28 -7.65 7.43
CA ARG A 198 -9.39 -8.31 8.72
C ARG A 198 -9.12 -7.33 9.86
N TYR A 199 -9.68 -7.61 11.02
CA TYR A 199 -9.32 -6.90 12.24
C TYR A 199 -7.91 -7.31 12.69
N ALA A 200 -7.12 -6.34 13.15
CA ALA A 200 -5.84 -6.63 13.80
C ALA A 200 -6.07 -7.52 15.04
N SER A 201 -5.34 -8.62 15.14
CA SER A 201 -5.49 -9.54 16.27
C SER A 201 -4.82 -8.97 17.53
N LEU A 202 -5.50 -9.05 18.67
CA LEU A 202 -4.98 -8.60 19.97
C LEU A 202 -3.60 -9.23 20.33
N PRO A 203 -3.34 -10.53 20.10
CA PRO A 203 -2.02 -11.10 20.37
C PRO A 203 -0.87 -10.48 19.55
N ASN A 204 -1.15 -9.90 18.41
CA ASN A 204 -0.15 -9.30 17.52
C ASN A 204 0.08 -7.80 17.82
N ILE A 205 -0.73 -7.20 18.70
CA ILE A 205 -0.59 -5.78 19.11
C ILE A 205 0.35 -5.65 20.31
N MET A 206 0.54 -6.71 21.11
CA MET A 206 1.45 -6.78 22.24
C MET A 206 2.84 -7.25 21.80
#